data_9e10d7b4de5f0fd3d582201f3aa5a15a
#
_entry.id   9e10d7b4de5f0fd3d582201f3aa5a15a
#
_cell.length_a   1.000
_cell.length_b   1.000
_cell.length_c   1.000
_cell.angle_alpha   90.00
_cell.angle_beta   90.00
_cell.angle_gamma   90.00
#
_symmetry.space_group_name_H-M   'P 1'
#
loop_
_entity.id
_entity.type
_entity.pdbx_description
1 polymer ?
#
loop_
_entity_poly.entity_id
_entity_poly.type
_entity_poly.pdbx_seq_one_letter_code
_entity_poly.pdbx_strand_id
1 'polypeptide(L)'
;LIIGLMARYGSEKIRGHGIPEALEAILLGRSRLDAKVAILKPLSSAISIGTGGPFGAEGPIIMTGGAIGSLIAQALSVTDNERKTLLVAGAAAGMTTVFGTPIAAIMLAVELLLFEWTPRSFIPVAVAAIVAEVERSVLHLPSPLFAFHGGMETSFTALGGWVAIGVAGGLLSGLLTQ
;
A
#
# COMPACT_ATOMS: atom_id res chain seq x y z
N LEU A 1 -11.87 16.27 -14.96
CA LEU A 1 -13.34 16.37 -14.92
C LEU A 1 -13.96 15.05 -14.45
N ILE A 2 -13.71 13.90 -15.11
CA ILE A 2 -14.32 12.58 -14.80
C ILE A 2 -14.10 12.21 -13.32
N ILE A 3 -12.85 12.27 -12.82
CA ILE A 3 -12.51 11.95 -11.43
C ILE A 3 -13.23 12.90 -10.45
N GLY A 4 -13.36 14.18 -10.81
CA GLY A 4 -14.11 15.14 -10.00
C GLY A 4 -15.59 14.79 -9.88
N LEU A 5 -16.21 14.29 -10.94
CA LEU A 5 -17.58 13.80 -10.93
C LEU A 5 -17.71 12.50 -10.10
N MET A 6 -16.77 11.57 -10.26
CA MET A 6 -16.70 10.34 -9.44
C MET A 6 -16.57 10.66 -7.96
N ALA A 7 -15.74 11.64 -7.59
CA ALA A 7 -15.59 12.08 -6.21
C ALA A 7 -16.84 12.76 -5.66
N ARG A 8 -17.50 13.59 -6.47
CA ARG A 8 -18.68 14.36 -6.04
C ARG A 8 -19.91 13.47 -5.86
N TYR A 9 -20.16 12.54 -6.78
CA TYR A 9 -21.37 11.72 -6.81
C TYR A 9 -21.15 10.29 -6.30
N GLY A 10 -19.91 9.82 -6.25
CA GLY A 10 -19.55 8.47 -5.81
C GLY A 10 -19.10 8.44 -4.36
N SER A 11 -17.86 8.82 -4.09
CA SER A 11 -17.27 8.86 -2.76
C SER A 11 -16.15 9.89 -2.69
N GLU A 12 -16.18 10.78 -1.70
CA GLU A 12 -15.09 11.73 -1.46
C GLU A 12 -13.77 11.05 -1.08
N LYS A 13 -13.83 9.86 -0.51
CA LYS A 13 -12.66 9.06 -0.09
C LYS A 13 -11.78 8.58 -1.25
N ILE A 14 -12.20 8.78 -2.49
CA ILE A 14 -11.34 8.52 -3.66
C ILE A 14 -10.36 9.67 -3.94
N ARG A 15 -10.59 10.85 -3.37
CA ARG A 15 -9.63 11.96 -3.40
C ARG A 15 -8.40 11.61 -2.56
N GLY A 16 -7.31 12.28 -2.82
CA GLY A 16 -6.08 12.13 -2.05
C GLY A 16 -5.23 10.94 -2.44
N HIS A 17 -4.10 10.82 -1.75
CA HIS A 17 -3.06 9.83 -2.02
C HIS A 17 -3.48 8.39 -1.64
N GLY A 18 -4.28 8.23 -0.58
CA GLY A 18 -4.75 6.93 -0.09
C GLY A 18 -4.18 6.50 1.26
N ILE A 19 -2.93 6.79 1.57
CA ILE A 19 -2.33 6.45 2.87
C ILE A 19 -2.97 7.24 4.01
N PRO A 20 -3.12 8.58 3.94
CA PRO A 20 -3.79 9.35 4.98
C PRO A 20 -5.24 8.90 5.21
N GLU A 21 -5.96 8.59 4.14
CA GLU A 21 -7.35 8.13 4.20
C GLU A 21 -7.45 6.73 4.84
N ALA A 22 -6.47 5.85 4.58
CA ALA A 22 -6.37 4.55 5.25
C ALA A 22 -6.10 4.72 6.74
N LEU A 23 -5.18 5.60 7.11
CA LEU A 23 -4.87 5.94 8.51
C LEU A 23 -6.09 6.53 9.22
N GLU A 24 -6.80 7.46 8.60
CA GLU A 24 -8.04 8.02 9.15
C GLU A 24 -9.08 6.94 9.39
N ALA A 25 -9.28 6.02 8.42
CA ALA A 25 -10.20 4.91 8.57
C ALA A 25 -9.81 3.98 9.73
N ILE A 26 -8.50 3.75 9.94
CA ILE A 26 -7.99 2.90 11.03
C ILE A 26 -8.16 3.61 12.38
N LEU A 27 -7.75 4.87 12.48
CA LEU A 27 -7.68 5.59 13.76
C LEU A 27 -9.05 6.13 14.21
N LEU A 28 -9.85 6.62 13.29
CA LEU A 28 -11.11 7.31 13.58
C LEU A 28 -12.34 6.54 13.10
N GLY A 29 -12.21 5.78 12.01
CA GLY A 29 -13.32 5.11 11.32
C GLY A 29 -13.58 3.66 11.76
N ARG A 30 -12.98 3.18 12.86
CA ARG A 30 -13.07 1.78 13.31
C ARG A 30 -12.74 0.78 12.19
N SER A 31 -11.80 1.15 11.32
CA SER A 31 -11.37 0.37 10.16
C SER A 31 -12.51 -0.03 9.19
N ARG A 32 -13.55 0.79 9.08
CA ARG A 32 -14.67 0.58 8.17
C ARG A 32 -14.47 1.42 6.90
N LEU A 33 -14.41 0.74 5.78
CA LEU A 33 -14.38 1.35 4.46
C LEU A 33 -15.61 0.94 3.66
N ASP A 34 -16.13 1.86 2.86
CA ASP A 34 -17.30 1.61 2.01
C ASP A 34 -16.94 0.76 0.80
N ALA A 35 -17.85 -0.11 0.37
CA ALA A 35 -17.70 -0.90 -0.84
C ALA A 35 -17.46 -0.05 -2.10
N LYS A 36 -18.00 1.18 -2.13
CA LYS A 36 -17.77 2.14 -3.22
C LYS A 36 -16.29 2.48 -3.37
N VAL A 37 -15.53 2.55 -2.28
CA VAL A 37 -14.10 2.86 -2.32
C VAL A 37 -13.31 1.74 -3.01
N ALA A 38 -13.64 0.48 -2.74
CA ALA A 38 -12.98 -0.68 -3.35
C ALA A 38 -13.08 -0.68 -4.89
N ILE A 39 -14.14 -0.09 -5.45
CA ILE A 39 -14.36 -0.03 -6.90
C ILE A 39 -13.91 1.32 -7.47
N LEU A 40 -14.32 2.41 -6.84
CA LEU A 40 -14.07 3.76 -7.39
C LEU A 40 -12.62 4.19 -7.28
N LYS A 41 -11.89 3.73 -6.26
CA LYS A 41 -10.47 4.10 -6.08
C LYS A 41 -9.59 3.54 -7.21
N PRO A 42 -9.61 2.24 -7.53
CA PRO A 42 -8.84 1.72 -8.66
C PRO A 42 -9.27 2.29 -10.00
N LEU A 43 -10.58 2.51 -10.24
CA LEU A 43 -11.05 3.13 -11.48
C LEU A 43 -10.56 4.58 -11.64
N SER A 44 -10.67 5.39 -10.58
CA SER A 44 -10.18 6.78 -10.63
C SER A 44 -8.67 6.85 -10.85
N SER A 45 -7.91 5.91 -10.24
CA SER A 45 -6.46 5.82 -10.42
C SER A 45 -6.09 5.39 -11.83
N ALA A 46 -6.78 4.38 -12.38
CA ALA A 46 -6.56 3.91 -13.74
C ALA A 46 -6.80 5.04 -14.76
N ILE A 47 -7.87 5.81 -14.59
CA ILE A 47 -8.16 6.98 -15.44
C ILE A 47 -7.07 8.05 -15.26
N SER A 48 -6.69 8.36 -14.04
CA SER A 48 -5.71 9.41 -13.74
C SER A 48 -4.33 9.07 -14.30
N ILE A 49 -3.84 7.87 -14.04
CA ILE A 49 -2.52 7.39 -14.50
C ILE A 49 -2.55 7.15 -16.01
N GLY A 50 -3.61 6.50 -16.52
CA GLY A 50 -3.75 6.18 -17.94
C GLY A 50 -3.88 7.42 -18.84
N THR A 51 -4.33 8.55 -18.32
CA THR A 51 -4.36 9.84 -19.03
C THR A 51 -3.05 10.64 -18.89
N GLY A 52 -1.99 10.06 -18.34
CA GLY A 52 -0.67 10.69 -18.20
C GLY A 52 -0.54 11.57 -16.95
N GLY A 53 -1.41 11.42 -15.97
CA GLY A 53 -1.28 12.13 -14.70
C GLY A 53 -0.03 11.64 -13.92
N PRO A 54 0.74 12.54 -13.30
CA PRO A 54 1.95 12.18 -12.54
C PRO A 54 1.59 11.64 -11.15
N PHE A 55 0.81 10.57 -11.10
CA PHE A 55 0.34 9.95 -9.86
C PHE A 55 0.85 8.51 -9.74
N GLY A 56 1.22 8.13 -8.51
CA GLY A 56 1.64 6.76 -8.19
C GLY A 56 0.45 5.83 -7.91
N ALA A 57 0.68 4.54 -8.10
CA ALA A 57 -0.31 3.50 -7.79
C ALA A 57 -0.33 3.11 -6.29
N GLU A 58 0.65 3.54 -5.51
CA GLU A 58 0.89 3.11 -4.13
C GLU A 58 -0.31 3.34 -3.20
N GLY A 59 -0.74 4.59 -3.09
CA GLY A 59 -1.88 4.93 -2.25
C GLY A 59 -3.19 4.27 -2.67
N PRO A 60 -3.54 4.35 -3.96
CA PRO A 60 -4.71 3.66 -4.48
C PRO A 60 -4.74 2.17 -4.21
N ILE A 61 -3.61 1.47 -4.29
CA ILE A 61 -3.56 0.02 -4.05
C ILE A 61 -3.73 -0.31 -2.57
N ILE A 62 -3.13 0.48 -1.67
CA ILE A 62 -3.31 0.36 -0.21
C ILE A 62 -4.79 0.52 0.15
N MET A 63 -5.44 1.56 -0.40
CA MET A 63 -6.86 1.81 -0.16
C MET A 63 -7.76 0.72 -0.75
N THR A 64 -7.45 0.22 -1.94
CA THR A 64 -8.26 -0.82 -2.59
C THR A 64 -8.14 -2.15 -1.84
N GLY A 65 -6.91 -2.60 -1.56
CA GLY A 65 -6.67 -3.81 -0.79
C GLY A 65 -7.23 -3.70 0.63
N GLY A 66 -7.01 -2.56 1.29
CA GLY A 66 -7.56 -2.27 2.61
C GLY A 66 -9.09 -2.25 2.62
N ALA A 67 -9.73 -1.70 1.59
CA ALA A 67 -11.18 -1.70 1.47
C ALA A 67 -11.73 -3.13 1.33
N ILE A 68 -11.10 -3.97 0.51
CA ILE A 68 -11.49 -5.38 0.38
C ILE A 68 -11.34 -6.11 1.72
N GLY A 69 -10.20 -5.96 2.41
CA GLY A 69 -9.98 -6.55 3.73
C GLY A 69 -10.99 -6.07 4.76
N SER A 70 -11.32 -4.77 4.77
CA SER A 70 -12.35 -4.19 5.62
C SER A 70 -13.75 -4.74 5.32
N LEU A 71 -14.11 -4.93 4.06
CA LEU A 71 -15.41 -5.47 3.66
C LEU A 71 -15.55 -6.93 4.05
N ILE A 72 -14.51 -7.75 3.89
CA ILE A 72 -14.47 -9.13 4.37
C ILE A 72 -14.70 -9.16 5.89
N ALA A 73 -13.99 -8.32 6.63
CA ALA A 73 -14.15 -8.20 8.08
C ALA A 73 -15.56 -7.76 8.49
N GLN A 74 -16.18 -6.86 7.74
CA GLN A 74 -17.56 -6.43 7.99
C GLN A 74 -18.56 -7.56 7.74
N ALA A 75 -18.31 -8.41 6.74
CA ALA A 75 -19.16 -9.58 6.46
C ALA A 75 -19.02 -10.67 7.54
N LEU A 76 -17.84 -10.82 8.14
CA LEU A 76 -17.55 -11.80 9.18
C LEU A 76 -17.96 -11.36 10.59
N SER A 77 -18.44 -10.14 10.78
CA SER A 77 -18.86 -9.59 12.09
C SER A 77 -17.79 -9.71 13.20
N VAL A 78 -16.54 -9.48 12.84
CA VAL A 78 -15.38 -9.55 13.75
C VAL A 78 -15.23 -8.26 14.58
N THR A 79 -14.39 -8.31 15.61
CA THR A 79 -14.07 -7.17 16.48
C THR A 79 -13.38 -6.05 15.70
N ASP A 80 -13.38 -4.82 16.25
CA ASP A 80 -12.74 -3.66 15.61
C ASP A 80 -11.24 -3.88 15.41
N ASN A 81 -10.57 -4.59 16.33
CA ASN A 81 -9.15 -4.91 16.22
C ASN A 81 -8.86 -5.94 15.11
N GLU A 82 -9.70 -6.97 15.01
CA GLU A 82 -9.59 -7.95 13.92
C GLU A 82 -9.90 -7.30 12.56
N ARG A 83 -10.85 -6.37 12.52
CA ARG A 83 -11.16 -5.59 11.31
C ARG A 83 -9.97 -4.73 10.89
N LYS A 84 -9.30 -4.06 11.84
CA LYS A 84 -8.05 -3.35 11.61
C LYS A 84 -7.01 -4.27 10.98
N THR A 85 -6.79 -5.43 11.58
CA THR A 85 -5.83 -6.42 11.08
C THR A 85 -6.16 -6.90 9.66
N LEU A 86 -7.44 -7.19 9.35
CA LEU A 86 -7.86 -7.61 8.02
C LEU A 86 -7.75 -6.49 6.98
N LEU A 87 -8.06 -5.24 7.35
CA LEU A 87 -7.83 -4.08 6.49
C LEU A 87 -6.35 -3.97 6.12
N VAL A 88 -5.46 -4.05 7.13
CA VAL A 88 -4.01 -3.94 6.94
C VAL A 88 -3.46 -5.13 6.16
N ALA A 89 -3.97 -6.34 6.39
CA ALA A 89 -3.63 -7.53 5.61
C ALA A 89 -3.98 -7.35 4.12
N GLY A 90 -5.16 -6.81 3.82
CA GLY A 90 -5.55 -6.47 2.46
C GLY A 90 -4.66 -5.40 1.83
N ALA A 91 -4.29 -4.37 2.58
CA ALA A 91 -3.35 -3.34 2.12
C ALA A 91 -1.96 -3.93 1.80
N ALA A 92 -1.43 -4.80 2.66
CA ALA A 92 -0.15 -5.49 2.45
C ALA A 92 -0.18 -6.42 1.22
N ALA A 93 -1.27 -7.16 1.05
CA ALA A 93 -1.48 -7.98 -0.15
C ALA A 93 -1.50 -7.14 -1.42
N GLY A 94 -2.22 -6.01 -1.42
CA GLY A 94 -2.26 -5.06 -2.54
C GLY A 94 -0.86 -4.52 -2.88
N MET A 95 -0.09 -4.08 -1.89
CA MET A 95 1.29 -3.63 -2.09
C MET A 95 2.17 -4.73 -2.68
N THR A 96 2.08 -5.95 -2.14
CA THR A 96 2.83 -7.09 -2.67
C THR A 96 2.48 -7.38 -4.12
N THR A 97 1.18 -7.34 -4.47
CA THR A 97 0.72 -7.58 -5.84
C THR A 97 1.31 -6.59 -6.83
N VAL A 98 1.44 -5.32 -6.46
CA VAL A 98 1.98 -4.29 -7.36
C VAL A 98 3.51 -4.32 -7.41
N PHE A 99 4.18 -4.41 -6.25
CA PHE A 99 5.64 -4.25 -6.21
C PHE A 99 6.43 -5.55 -6.25
N GLY A 100 5.82 -6.70 -5.95
CA GLY A 100 6.52 -7.99 -5.86
C GLY A 100 7.52 -8.02 -4.70
N THR A 101 7.22 -7.33 -3.60
CA THR A 101 8.12 -7.17 -2.45
C THR A 101 7.37 -7.49 -1.15
N PRO A 102 7.07 -8.77 -0.87
CA PRO A 102 6.24 -9.15 0.28
C PRO A 102 6.85 -8.71 1.62
N ILE A 103 8.15 -8.82 1.79
CA ILE A 103 8.82 -8.43 3.04
C ILE A 103 8.66 -6.92 3.29
N ALA A 104 8.93 -6.10 2.29
CA ALA A 104 8.77 -4.64 2.41
C ALA A 104 7.30 -4.26 2.67
N ALA A 105 6.36 -4.92 2.00
CA ALA A 105 4.93 -4.69 2.19
C ALA A 105 4.48 -5.04 3.62
N ILE A 106 4.96 -6.16 4.19
CA ILE A 106 4.67 -6.56 5.58
C ILE A 106 5.24 -5.52 6.55
N MET A 107 6.50 -5.15 6.39
CA MET A 107 7.17 -4.19 7.29
C MET A 107 6.46 -2.84 7.28
N LEU A 108 6.16 -2.30 6.08
CA LEU A 108 5.46 -1.04 5.94
C LEU A 108 4.03 -1.11 6.53
N ALA A 109 3.32 -2.20 6.29
CA ALA A 109 1.98 -2.39 6.82
C ALA A 109 1.96 -2.46 8.36
N VAL A 110 2.92 -3.15 8.96
CA VAL A 110 3.03 -3.25 10.42
C VAL A 110 3.45 -1.93 11.03
N GLU A 111 4.45 -1.27 10.48
CA GLU A 111 4.98 -0.03 11.03
C GLU A 111 4.03 1.16 10.81
N LEU A 112 3.48 1.29 9.61
CA LEU A 112 2.70 2.47 9.24
C LEU A 112 1.20 2.35 9.53
N LEU A 113 0.63 1.14 9.50
CA LEU A 113 -0.82 0.94 9.59
C LEU A 113 -1.26 0.22 10.87
N LEU A 114 -0.52 -0.79 11.33
CA LEU A 114 -0.85 -1.50 12.57
C LEU A 114 -0.40 -0.76 13.81
N PHE A 115 0.76 -0.13 13.78
CA PHE A 115 1.43 0.49 14.95
C PHE A 115 1.66 -0.47 16.11
N GLU A 116 1.70 -1.78 15.85
CA GLU A 116 1.91 -2.80 16.88
C GLU A 116 2.62 -4.03 16.29
N TRP A 117 3.44 -4.67 17.12
CA TRP A 117 4.17 -5.89 16.79
C TRP A 117 3.65 -7.04 17.64
N THR A 118 2.47 -7.56 17.31
CA THR A 118 1.92 -8.72 18.00
C THR A 118 1.75 -9.88 17.01
N PRO A 119 2.00 -11.13 17.40
CA PRO A 119 1.82 -12.29 16.51
C PRO A 119 0.41 -12.37 15.95
N ARG A 120 -0.59 -11.95 16.72
CA ARG A 120 -2.01 -11.99 16.36
C ARG A 120 -2.33 -11.07 15.18
N SER A 121 -1.68 -9.92 15.11
CA SER A 121 -1.85 -8.95 14.01
C SER A 121 -0.85 -9.18 12.88
N PHE A 122 0.39 -9.57 13.22
CA PHE A 122 1.46 -9.78 12.25
C PHE A 122 1.19 -10.99 11.33
N ILE A 123 0.77 -12.14 11.90
CA ILE A 123 0.60 -13.38 11.13
C ILE A 123 -0.39 -13.23 9.98
N PRO A 124 -1.61 -12.69 10.17
CA PRO A 124 -2.55 -12.48 9.07
C PRO A 124 -2.00 -11.57 7.97
N VAL A 125 -1.27 -10.51 8.33
CA VAL A 125 -0.66 -9.57 7.38
C VAL A 125 0.44 -10.28 6.56
N ALA A 126 1.30 -11.05 7.23
CA ALA A 126 2.36 -11.80 6.57
C ALA A 126 1.79 -12.88 5.62
N VAL A 127 0.79 -13.63 6.07
CA VAL A 127 0.12 -14.65 5.26
C VAL A 127 -0.52 -14.02 4.02
N ALA A 128 -1.24 -12.91 4.16
CA ALA A 128 -1.87 -12.22 3.04
C ALA A 128 -0.85 -11.73 1.99
N ALA A 129 0.28 -11.17 2.45
CA ALA A 129 1.36 -10.74 1.56
C ALA A 129 2.03 -11.93 0.84
N ILE A 130 2.28 -13.04 1.54
CA ILE A 130 2.87 -14.25 0.94
C ILE A 130 1.91 -14.86 -0.09
N VAL A 131 0.63 -14.96 0.22
CA VAL A 131 -0.39 -15.47 -0.72
C VAL A 131 -0.44 -14.61 -1.97
N ALA A 132 -0.42 -13.27 -1.82
CA ALA A 132 -0.38 -12.34 -2.95
C ALA A 132 0.86 -12.54 -3.85
N GLU A 133 2.03 -12.83 -3.27
CA GLU A 133 3.24 -13.13 -4.04
C GLU A 133 3.14 -14.46 -4.78
N VAL A 134 2.54 -15.48 -4.15
CA VAL A 134 2.27 -16.76 -4.83
C VAL A 134 1.31 -16.56 -5.99
N GLU A 135 0.23 -15.79 -5.83
CA GLU A 135 -0.68 -15.44 -6.92
C GLU A 135 0.03 -14.70 -8.06
N ARG A 136 0.90 -13.75 -7.76
CA ARG A 136 1.74 -13.08 -8.77
C ARG A 136 2.52 -14.08 -9.61
N SER A 137 3.16 -15.03 -8.93
CA SER A 137 3.96 -16.08 -9.58
C SER A 137 3.10 -16.97 -10.48
N VAL A 138 1.91 -17.36 -10.02
CA VAL A 138 0.96 -18.18 -10.79
C VAL A 138 0.43 -17.42 -12.01
N LEU A 139 0.16 -16.12 -11.87
CA LEU A 139 -0.33 -15.27 -12.96
C LEU A 139 0.79 -14.79 -13.89
N HIS A 140 2.03 -15.24 -13.69
CA HIS A 140 3.21 -14.84 -14.48
C HIS A 140 3.37 -13.32 -14.61
N LEU A 141 3.03 -12.57 -13.55
CA LEU A 141 3.25 -11.14 -13.53
C LEU A 141 4.75 -10.81 -13.50
N PRO A 142 5.18 -9.74 -14.19
CA PRO A 142 6.60 -9.38 -14.26
C PRO A 142 7.22 -9.23 -12.87
N SER A 143 8.35 -9.87 -12.64
CA SER A 143 9.15 -9.71 -11.43
C SER A 143 10.65 -9.73 -11.82
N PRO A 144 11.43 -8.73 -11.43
CA PRO A 144 11.02 -7.47 -10.77
C PRO A 144 10.26 -6.53 -11.70
N LEU A 145 9.37 -5.70 -11.11
CA LEU A 145 8.57 -4.74 -11.89
C LEU A 145 9.45 -3.73 -12.63
N PHE A 146 10.60 -3.38 -12.02
CA PHE A 146 11.64 -2.53 -12.60
C PHE A 146 12.89 -3.37 -12.82
N ALA A 147 12.99 -4.00 -13.97
CA ALA A 147 14.16 -4.79 -14.31
C ALA A 147 15.39 -3.89 -14.49
N PHE A 148 16.39 -4.06 -13.64
CA PHE A 148 17.67 -3.39 -13.75
C PHE A 148 18.65 -4.29 -14.51
N HIS A 149 19.08 -3.86 -15.67
CA HIS A 149 20.00 -4.61 -16.55
C HIS A 149 21.47 -4.20 -16.35
N GLY A 150 21.77 -3.38 -15.35
CA GLY A 150 23.13 -2.99 -14.99
C GLY A 150 23.79 -3.98 -14.05
N GLY A 151 25.10 -4.23 -14.24
CA GLY A 151 25.89 -4.99 -13.26
C GLY A 151 25.95 -4.20 -11.93
N MET A 152 25.58 -4.83 -10.82
CA MET A 152 25.86 -4.26 -9.49
C MET A 152 27.35 -4.42 -9.21
N GLU A 153 28.10 -3.34 -9.33
CA GLU A 153 29.46 -3.32 -8.80
C GLU A 153 29.42 -3.26 -7.26
N THR A 154 29.65 -4.39 -6.62
CA THR A 154 29.76 -4.49 -5.17
C THR A 154 31.22 -4.27 -4.76
N SER A 155 31.74 -3.06 -5.01
CA SER A 155 33.05 -2.67 -4.47
C SER A 155 32.89 -1.89 -3.17
N PHE A 156 33.92 -1.87 -2.31
CA PHE A 156 33.92 -1.07 -1.09
C PHE A 156 33.73 0.44 -1.38
N THR A 157 34.20 0.91 -2.52
CA THR A 157 34.01 2.30 -2.98
C THR A 157 32.54 2.58 -3.35
N ALA A 158 31.88 1.63 -4.02
CA ALA A 158 30.45 1.74 -4.34
C ALA A 158 29.60 1.71 -3.06
N LEU A 159 29.92 0.85 -2.10
CA LEU A 159 29.24 0.79 -0.81
C LEU A 159 29.37 2.12 -0.05
N GLY A 160 30.59 2.70 -0.01
CA GLY A 160 30.82 4.03 0.58
C GLY A 160 30.00 5.12 -0.10
N GLY A 161 29.90 5.09 -1.43
CA GLY A 161 29.06 5.99 -2.20
C GLY A 161 27.56 5.88 -1.85
N TRP A 162 27.05 4.68 -1.73
CA TRP A 162 25.65 4.45 -1.37
C TRP A 162 25.33 4.93 0.05
N VAL A 163 26.22 4.68 1.01
CA VAL A 163 26.09 5.20 2.37
C VAL A 163 26.08 6.74 2.37
N ALA A 164 27.00 7.36 1.63
CA ALA A 164 27.06 8.81 1.52
C ALA A 164 25.78 9.42 0.93
N ILE A 165 25.22 8.79 -0.13
CA ILE A 165 23.95 9.21 -0.73
C ILE A 165 22.79 9.03 0.27
N GLY A 166 22.77 7.93 1.03
CA GLY A 166 21.76 7.70 2.05
C GLY A 166 21.79 8.73 3.18
N VAL A 167 22.98 9.07 3.66
CA VAL A 167 23.16 10.13 4.67
C VAL A 167 22.74 11.50 4.12
N ALA A 168 23.16 11.84 2.91
CA ALA A 168 22.78 13.11 2.28
C ALA A 168 21.25 13.21 2.07
N GLY A 169 20.61 12.12 1.61
CA GLY A 169 19.15 12.05 1.47
C GLY A 169 18.41 12.17 2.81
N GLY A 170 18.91 11.52 3.86
CA GLY A 170 18.36 11.64 5.21
C GLY A 170 18.48 13.06 5.79
N LEU A 171 19.62 13.71 5.62
CA LEU A 171 19.82 15.10 6.04
C LEU A 171 18.91 16.07 5.27
N LEU A 172 18.79 15.88 3.95
CA LEU A 172 17.90 16.69 3.13
C LEU A 172 16.44 16.52 3.52
N SER A 173 15.99 15.27 3.76
CA SER A 173 14.66 14.98 4.26
C SER A 173 14.39 15.66 5.60
N GLY A 174 15.34 15.58 6.53
CA GLY A 174 15.23 16.25 7.84
C GLY A 174 15.13 17.77 7.75
N LEU A 175 15.83 18.38 6.79
CA LEU A 175 15.75 19.82 6.53
C LEU A 175 14.42 20.27 5.91
N LEU A 176 13.82 19.42 5.08
CA LEU A 176 12.54 19.71 4.40
C LEU A 176 11.31 19.48 5.28
N THR A 177 11.45 18.73 6.38
CA THR A 177 10.35 18.38 7.30
C THR A 177 10.32 19.24 8.57
N GLN A 178 11.24 20.19 8.73
CA GLN A 178 11.21 21.22 9.78
C GLN A 178 10.38 22.43 9.34
#